data_9ce6712a99ad0a3c2fb2854c1a7f92d3
#
_entry.id   9ce6712a99ad0a3c2fb2854c1a7f92d3
#
_cell.length_a   1.000
_cell.length_b   1.000
_cell.length_c   1.000
_cell.angle_alpha   90.00
_cell.angle_beta   90.00
_cell.angle_gamma   90.00
#
_symmetry.space_group_name_H-M   'P 1'
#
loop_
_entity.id
_entity.type
_entity.pdbx_description
1 polymer ?
#
loop_
_entity_poly.entity_id
_entity_poly.type
_entity_poly.pdbx_seq_one_letter_code
_entity_poly.pdbx_strand_id
1 'polypeptide(L)'
;MQRPSYYIVRHRFSWYEEDPRVISWIEEKASRDRIWSNLAKGDKIILSSPESPKKGVIGLFQIVSDQFRWSGSSRYRVEPLYVPNGDDWPMKINYRRDLGLGIETGGTISKLEPSAYRKIKRLVLGMDEPVNHDGIIALFSKVHRTLGYRSIIAIQREPPDALVEDHKGKQVKIEFEFDSSDYRRDKERGTHRLGDCEVVVCWKDSWGTIRKTEAPKLKVKPLEPLYGSQ
;
A
#
# COMPACT_ATOMS: atom_id res chain seq x y z
N MET A 1 -7.56 -17.48 -7.94
CA MET A 1 -7.69 -16.50 -6.84
C MET A 1 -8.91 -15.64 -7.12
N GLN A 2 -9.71 -15.33 -6.09
CA GLN A 2 -10.85 -14.42 -6.24
C GLN A 2 -10.31 -12.99 -6.43
N ARG A 3 -10.93 -12.23 -7.34
CA ARG A 3 -10.56 -10.80 -7.53
C ARG A 3 -10.93 -10.01 -6.27
N PRO A 4 -10.07 -9.08 -5.81
CA PRO A 4 -10.37 -8.28 -4.64
C PRO A 4 -11.58 -7.37 -4.88
N SER A 5 -12.39 -7.19 -3.87
CA SER A 5 -13.41 -6.14 -3.82
C SER A 5 -12.82 -4.86 -3.22
N TYR A 6 -13.50 -3.73 -3.47
CA TYR A 6 -13.02 -2.42 -3.08
C TYR A 6 -14.07 -1.73 -2.22
N TYR A 7 -13.63 -1.11 -1.12
CA TYR A 7 -14.52 -0.45 -0.18
C TYR A 7 -13.97 0.88 0.30
N ILE A 8 -14.85 1.80 0.66
CA ILE A 8 -14.53 2.94 1.49
C ILE A 8 -15.12 2.72 2.87
N VAL A 9 -14.29 2.83 3.90
CA VAL A 9 -14.68 2.67 5.30
C VAL A 9 -14.51 4.02 5.99
N ARG A 10 -15.60 4.50 6.61
CA ARG A 10 -15.60 5.75 7.38
C ARG A 10 -15.44 5.44 8.84
N HIS A 11 -14.41 5.99 9.41
CA HIS A 11 -14.06 5.75 10.80
C HIS A 11 -13.77 7.07 11.51
N ARG A 12 -14.10 7.15 12.80
CA ARG A 12 -13.79 8.35 13.59
C ARG A 12 -12.29 8.47 13.74
N PHE A 13 -11.80 9.72 13.60
CA PHE A 13 -10.37 10.02 13.60
C PHE A 13 -9.71 9.82 14.97
N SER A 14 -10.48 9.99 16.07
CA SER A 14 -9.98 9.84 17.44
C SER A 14 -9.26 8.53 17.76
N TRP A 15 -9.43 7.52 16.89
CA TRP A 15 -8.77 6.22 17.04
C TRP A 15 -7.39 6.16 16.38
N TYR A 16 -6.98 7.21 15.65
CA TYR A 16 -5.78 7.24 14.80
C TYR A 16 -4.86 8.42 15.14
N GLU A 17 -4.98 8.97 16.37
CA GLU A 17 -4.37 10.26 16.71
C GLU A 17 -2.84 10.25 16.66
N GLU A 18 -2.20 9.10 16.86
CA GLU A 18 -0.75 9.02 16.94
C GLU A 18 -0.08 8.65 15.62
N ASP A 19 -0.49 7.57 14.97
CA ASP A 19 0.08 7.16 13.67
C ASP A 19 -0.86 6.21 12.91
N PRO A 20 -1.47 6.63 11.80
CA PRO A 20 -2.36 5.78 11.01
C PRO A 20 -1.65 4.57 10.39
N ARG A 21 -0.31 4.57 10.32
CA ARG A 21 0.46 3.42 9.82
C ARG A 21 0.42 2.23 10.77
N VAL A 22 0.08 2.45 12.03
CA VAL A 22 -0.09 1.39 13.05
C VAL A 22 -1.50 0.84 13.12
N ILE A 23 -2.43 1.33 12.28
CA ILE A 23 -3.78 0.77 12.20
C ILE A 23 -3.67 -0.69 11.75
N SER A 24 -3.96 -1.59 12.66
CA SER A 24 -3.88 -3.04 12.43
C SER A 24 -5.24 -3.72 12.31
N TRP A 25 -6.33 -2.98 12.57
CA TRP A 25 -7.69 -3.52 12.51
C TRP A 25 -8.74 -2.44 12.25
N ILE A 26 -9.88 -2.85 11.70
CA ILE A 26 -11.10 -2.07 11.57
C ILE A 26 -12.24 -2.80 12.28
N GLU A 27 -13.17 -2.03 12.84
CA GLU A 27 -14.28 -2.55 13.62
C GLU A 27 -15.61 -2.34 12.92
N GLU A 28 -16.44 -3.34 12.93
CA GLU A 28 -17.83 -3.24 12.51
C GLU A 28 -18.63 -2.42 13.53
N LYS A 29 -19.13 -1.26 13.12
CA LYS A 29 -19.90 -0.36 14.00
C LYS A 29 -21.40 -0.54 13.93
N ALA A 30 -21.90 -1.24 12.95
CA ALA A 30 -23.33 -1.40 12.76
C ALA A 30 -23.67 -2.85 12.38
N SER A 31 -24.27 -3.58 13.30
CA SER A 31 -24.78 -4.93 13.10
C SER A 31 -25.83 -5.07 11.98
N ARG A 32 -26.25 -3.96 11.34
CA ARG A 32 -27.25 -3.92 10.28
C ARG A 32 -26.67 -3.77 8.88
N ASP A 33 -25.39 -3.50 8.75
CA ASP A 33 -24.77 -3.28 7.44
C ASP A 33 -24.24 -4.60 6.88
N ARG A 34 -25.03 -5.21 6.00
CA ARG A 34 -24.69 -6.49 5.34
C ARG A 34 -23.37 -6.44 4.56
N ILE A 35 -22.85 -5.25 4.26
CA ILE A 35 -21.58 -5.10 3.53
C ILE A 35 -20.40 -5.61 4.36
N TRP A 36 -20.46 -5.42 5.69
CA TRP A 36 -19.39 -5.91 6.58
C TRP A 36 -19.19 -7.42 6.51
N SER A 37 -20.28 -8.19 6.41
CA SER A 37 -20.20 -9.66 6.31
C SER A 37 -19.62 -10.16 4.98
N ASN A 38 -19.51 -9.30 3.98
CA ASN A 38 -18.97 -9.63 2.65
C ASN A 38 -17.50 -9.28 2.50
N LEU A 39 -16.87 -8.67 3.52
CA LEU A 39 -15.44 -8.37 3.49
C LEU A 39 -14.65 -9.67 3.59
N ALA A 40 -13.61 -9.77 2.76
CA ALA A 40 -12.75 -10.94 2.69
C ALA A 40 -11.26 -10.55 2.69
N LYS A 41 -10.42 -11.49 3.07
CA LYS A 41 -8.97 -11.35 2.96
C LYS A 41 -8.58 -11.05 1.51
N GLY A 42 -7.78 -10.01 1.32
CA GLY A 42 -7.35 -9.51 0.02
C GLY A 42 -8.12 -8.27 -0.45
N ASP A 43 -9.28 -7.98 0.13
CA ASP A 43 -10.06 -6.79 -0.22
C ASP A 43 -9.28 -5.50 0.10
N LYS A 44 -9.52 -4.48 -0.73
CA LYS A 44 -8.85 -3.17 -0.61
C LYS A 44 -9.79 -2.16 0.02
N ILE A 45 -9.26 -1.39 0.95
CA ILE A 45 -10.02 -0.41 1.72
C ILE A 45 -9.40 0.97 1.55
N ILE A 46 -10.25 1.94 1.29
CA ILE A 46 -9.95 3.35 1.50
C ILE A 46 -10.50 3.72 2.88
N LEU A 47 -9.61 4.02 3.81
CA LEU A 47 -10.01 4.48 5.12
C LEU A 47 -10.16 5.99 5.10
N SER A 48 -11.28 6.50 5.58
CA SER A 48 -11.58 7.93 5.59
C SER A 48 -12.18 8.39 6.92
N SER A 49 -11.88 9.64 7.30
CA SER A 49 -12.51 10.30 8.45
C SER A 49 -13.67 11.17 7.98
N PRO A 50 -14.84 11.06 8.58
CA PRO A 50 -15.96 11.96 8.33
C PRO A 50 -15.88 13.25 9.14
N GLU A 51 -14.99 13.35 10.13
CA GLU A 51 -14.99 14.39 11.18
C GLU A 51 -14.15 15.62 10.79
N SER A 52 -14.70 16.82 10.98
CA SER A 52 -13.96 18.08 10.91
C SER A 52 -13.16 18.29 12.22
N PRO A 53 -11.95 18.87 12.17
CA PRO A 53 -11.25 19.43 11.00
C PRO A 53 -10.51 18.38 10.15
N LYS A 54 -10.42 17.14 10.61
CA LYS A 54 -9.64 16.06 9.99
C LYS A 54 -10.48 15.19 9.03
N LYS A 55 -11.39 15.81 8.29
CA LYS A 55 -12.21 15.14 7.27
C LYS A 55 -11.37 14.84 6.02
N GLY A 56 -11.32 13.57 5.60
CA GLY A 56 -10.59 13.20 4.37
C GLY A 56 -10.17 11.74 4.33
N VAL A 57 -9.38 11.39 3.33
CA VAL A 57 -8.78 10.06 3.20
C VAL A 57 -7.60 9.93 4.15
N ILE A 58 -7.65 8.93 5.02
CA ILE A 58 -6.59 8.58 5.97
C ILE A 58 -5.52 7.75 5.27
N GLY A 59 -5.91 6.80 4.42
CA GLY A 59 -4.97 5.95 3.71
C GLY A 59 -5.64 4.84 2.93
N LEU A 60 -4.80 4.06 2.24
CA LEU A 60 -5.14 2.86 1.52
C LEU A 60 -4.70 1.66 2.33
N PHE A 61 -5.57 0.68 2.52
CA PHE A 61 -5.32 -0.52 3.32
C PHE A 61 -5.78 -1.78 2.59
N GLN A 62 -5.29 -2.92 3.07
CA GLN A 62 -5.76 -4.24 2.63
C GLN A 62 -6.22 -5.06 3.82
N ILE A 63 -7.30 -5.83 3.66
CA ILE A 63 -7.72 -6.82 4.63
C ILE A 63 -6.79 -8.03 4.55
N VAL A 64 -6.20 -8.41 5.68
CA VAL A 64 -5.22 -9.52 5.76
C VAL A 64 -5.71 -10.71 6.58
N SER A 65 -6.90 -10.59 7.20
CA SER A 65 -7.53 -11.71 7.95
C SER A 65 -8.98 -11.89 7.58
N ASP A 66 -9.53 -13.03 7.97
CA ASP A 66 -10.96 -13.21 8.08
C ASP A 66 -11.51 -12.43 9.27
N GLN A 67 -12.85 -12.32 9.35
CA GLN A 67 -13.54 -11.70 10.48
C GLN A 67 -13.21 -12.43 11.79
N PHE A 68 -12.93 -11.67 12.84
CA PHE A 68 -12.76 -12.22 14.18
C PHE A 68 -13.53 -11.37 15.20
N ARG A 69 -13.86 -11.98 16.35
CA ARG A 69 -14.54 -11.28 17.46
C ARG A 69 -13.53 -10.85 18.52
N TRP A 70 -13.66 -9.60 18.97
CA TRP A 70 -12.87 -9.07 20.07
C TRP A 70 -13.75 -8.12 20.91
N SER A 71 -13.85 -8.35 22.20
CA SER A 71 -14.65 -7.50 23.14
C SER A 71 -16.09 -7.26 22.65
N GLY A 72 -16.74 -8.30 22.08
CA GLY A 72 -18.13 -8.22 21.60
C GLY A 72 -18.31 -7.63 20.21
N SER A 73 -17.26 -7.07 19.59
CA SER A 73 -17.31 -6.48 18.25
C SER A 73 -16.68 -7.39 17.21
N SER A 74 -17.21 -7.34 15.99
CA SER A 74 -16.61 -7.99 14.82
C SER A 74 -15.51 -7.07 14.24
N ARG A 75 -14.35 -7.65 13.95
CA ARG A 75 -13.16 -6.95 13.46
C ARG A 75 -12.49 -7.66 12.30
N TYR A 76 -11.73 -6.89 11.52
CA TYR A 76 -10.85 -7.39 10.48
C TYR A 76 -9.46 -6.80 10.69
N ARG A 77 -8.42 -7.63 10.56
CA ARG A 77 -7.04 -7.13 10.50
C ARG A 77 -6.79 -6.48 9.16
N VAL A 78 -6.11 -5.34 9.19
CA VAL A 78 -5.73 -4.59 8.01
C VAL A 78 -4.25 -4.26 8.05
N GLU A 79 -3.64 -4.13 6.87
CA GLU A 79 -2.29 -3.62 6.71
C GLU A 79 -2.31 -2.39 5.82
N PRO A 80 -1.53 -1.35 6.15
CA PRO A 80 -1.43 -0.18 5.31
C PRO A 80 -0.72 -0.50 3.99
N LEU A 81 -1.34 -0.14 2.88
CA LEU A 81 -0.72 -0.12 1.56
C LEU A 81 -0.04 1.23 1.32
N TYR A 82 -0.70 2.30 1.74
CA TYR A 82 -0.17 3.65 1.68
C TYR A 82 -0.91 4.56 2.67
N VAL A 83 -0.16 5.39 3.38
CA VAL A 83 -0.68 6.46 4.23
C VAL A 83 0.02 7.74 3.81
N PRO A 84 -0.72 8.78 3.38
CA PRO A 84 -0.13 10.08 3.06
C PRO A 84 0.64 10.65 4.24
N ASN A 85 1.72 11.37 3.95
CA ASN A 85 2.55 12.03 4.95
C ASN A 85 2.40 13.55 4.86
N GLY A 86 2.72 14.25 5.96
CA GLY A 86 2.85 15.70 5.98
C GLY A 86 1.57 16.45 6.35
N ASP A 87 1.61 17.78 6.10
CA ASP A 87 0.56 18.73 6.54
C ASP A 87 -0.77 18.55 5.82
N ASP A 88 -0.76 17.89 4.66
CA ASP A 88 -1.96 17.60 3.86
C ASP A 88 -2.75 16.38 4.38
N TRP A 89 -2.29 15.75 5.46
CA TRP A 89 -2.96 14.59 6.01
C TRP A 89 -4.01 14.95 7.06
N PRO A 90 -5.22 14.34 7.09
CA PRO A 90 -5.77 13.45 6.05
C PRO A 90 -6.13 14.22 4.77
N MET A 91 -5.89 13.57 3.63
CA MET A 91 -6.11 14.20 2.32
C MET A 91 -7.58 14.55 2.10
N LYS A 92 -7.88 15.84 1.91
CA LYS A 92 -9.25 16.34 1.67
C LYS A 92 -9.65 16.03 0.23
N ILE A 93 -10.55 15.07 0.05
CA ILE A 93 -11.11 14.71 -1.27
C ILE A 93 -12.62 14.96 -1.23
N ASN A 94 -13.09 15.77 -2.17
CA ASN A 94 -14.51 15.88 -2.46
C ASN A 94 -14.86 14.90 -3.59
N TYR A 95 -15.39 13.73 -3.23
CA TYR A 95 -15.64 12.64 -4.17
C TYR A 95 -16.51 13.04 -5.36
N ARG A 96 -17.52 13.91 -5.18
CA ARG A 96 -18.38 14.38 -6.27
C ARG A 96 -17.66 15.39 -7.16
N ARG A 97 -17.05 16.41 -6.56
CA ARG A 97 -16.38 17.50 -7.31
C ARG A 97 -15.10 17.00 -7.98
N ASP A 98 -14.24 16.30 -7.21
CA ASP A 98 -12.90 16.00 -7.66
C ASP A 98 -12.85 14.72 -8.51
N LEU A 99 -13.86 13.84 -8.40
CA LEU A 99 -13.88 12.54 -9.04
C LEU A 99 -15.14 12.23 -9.83
N GLY A 100 -16.19 13.06 -9.73
CA GLY A 100 -17.50 12.78 -10.33
C GLY A 100 -18.19 11.55 -9.72
N LEU A 101 -17.85 11.18 -8.47
CA LEU A 101 -18.38 9.99 -7.81
C LEU A 101 -19.51 10.38 -6.85
N GLY A 102 -20.71 9.82 -7.10
CA GLY A 102 -21.85 9.89 -6.19
C GLY A 102 -21.72 8.89 -5.05
N ILE A 103 -20.63 8.98 -4.25
CA ILE A 103 -20.48 8.11 -3.08
C ILE A 103 -21.44 8.60 -2.00
N GLU A 104 -22.45 7.80 -1.67
CA GLU A 104 -23.35 8.09 -0.56
C GLU A 104 -22.57 8.21 0.74
N THR A 105 -22.75 9.35 1.43
CA THR A 105 -21.94 9.68 2.62
C THR A 105 -22.58 9.21 3.93
N GLY A 106 -23.73 8.52 3.87
CA GLY A 106 -24.52 8.18 5.07
C GLY A 106 -24.10 6.92 5.82
N GLY A 107 -23.37 5.99 5.20
CA GLY A 107 -22.98 4.71 5.79
C GLY A 107 -21.57 4.68 6.35
N THR A 108 -21.28 3.74 7.25
CA THR A 108 -19.93 3.51 7.76
C THR A 108 -19.04 2.79 6.75
N ILE A 109 -19.62 2.05 5.82
CA ILE A 109 -18.94 1.34 4.73
C ILE A 109 -19.74 1.45 3.44
N SER A 110 -19.05 1.58 2.31
CA SER A 110 -19.66 1.54 0.98
C SER A 110 -18.77 0.73 0.04
N LYS A 111 -19.36 -0.12 -0.78
CA LYS A 111 -18.66 -0.83 -1.84
C LYS A 111 -18.34 0.15 -2.96
N LEU A 112 -17.16 0.04 -3.53
CA LEU A 112 -16.69 0.85 -4.64
C LEU A 112 -16.57 0.01 -5.90
N GLU A 113 -16.91 0.61 -7.04
CA GLU A 113 -16.51 0.07 -8.34
C GLU A 113 -14.98 0.16 -8.49
N PRO A 114 -14.34 -0.80 -9.18
CA PRO A 114 -12.90 -0.80 -9.38
C PRO A 114 -12.38 0.52 -9.99
N SER A 115 -13.14 1.13 -10.90
CA SER A 115 -12.81 2.43 -11.50
C SER A 115 -12.80 3.57 -10.49
N ALA A 116 -13.76 3.57 -9.56
CA ALA A 116 -13.85 4.57 -8.49
C ALA A 116 -12.68 4.42 -7.51
N TYR A 117 -12.35 3.18 -7.13
CA TYR A 117 -11.18 2.91 -6.30
C TYR A 117 -9.90 3.41 -6.96
N ARG A 118 -9.68 3.11 -8.26
CA ARG A 118 -8.49 3.58 -9.00
C ARG A 118 -8.39 5.10 -9.03
N LYS A 119 -9.49 5.82 -9.26
CA LYS A 119 -9.50 7.29 -9.25
C LYS A 119 -9.10 7.87 -7.90
N ILE A 120 -9.66 7.34 -6.80
CA ILE A 120 -9.33 7.80 -5.45
C ILE A 120 -7.86 7.50 -5.15
N LYS A 121 -7.42 6.27 -5.44
CA LYS A 121 -6.04 5.83 -5.23
C LYS A 121 -5.05 6.71 -5.99
N ARG A 122 -5.32 7.02 -7.28
CA ARG A 122 -4.49 7.93 -8.08
C ARG A 122 -4.32 9.30 -7.43
N LEU A 123 -5.41 9.87 -6.91
CA LEU A 123 -5.32 11.14 -6.17
C LEU A 123 -4.49 11.01 -4.90
N VAL A 124 -4.72 9.95 -4.13
CA VAL A 124 -4.02 9.72 -2.86
C VAL A 124 -2.52 9.49 -3.08
N LEU A 125 -2.15 8.70 -4.08
CA LEU A 125 -0.75 8.46 -4.45
C LEU A 125 -0.15 9.63 -5.24
N GLY A 126 -0.99 10.45 -5.90
CA GLY A 126 -0.54 11.54 -6.77
C GLY A 126 0.18 11.06 -8.03
N MET A 127 -0.04 9.80 -8.45
CA MET A 127 0.53 9.23 -9.67
C MET A 127 -0.25 8.01 -10.15
N ASP A 128 -0.11 7.69 -11.43
CA ASP A 128 -0.61 6.45 -12.03
C ASP A 128 0.35 5.26 -11.80
N GLU A 129 -0.04 4.10 -12.31
CA GLU A 129 0.80 2.91 -12.28
C GLU A 129 2.13 3.16 -13.01
N PRO A 130 3.26 2.73 -12.45
CA PRO A 130 4.55 2.80 -13.13
C PRO A 130 4.53 2.05 -14.46
N VAL A 131 5.14 2.62 -15.46
CA VAL A 131 5.29 2.00 -16.79
C VAL A 131 6.75 1.68 -17.13
N ASN A 132 7.68 2.11 -16.28
CA ASN A 132 9.12 1.93 -16.46
C ASN A 132 9.86 2.02 -15.11
N HIS A 133 11.17 1.83 -15.15
CA HIS A 133 12.07 1.88 -14.00
C HIS A 133 11.96 3.21 -13.23
N ASP A 134 11.97 4.36 -13.90
CA ASP A 134 11.89 5.68 -13.22
C ASP A 134 10.57 5.85 -12.49
N GLY A 135 9.49 5.29 -13.03
CA GLY A 135 8.19 5.24 -12.35
C GLY A 135 8.22 4.42 -11.06
N ILE A 136 9.02 3.34 -11.01
CA ILE A 136 9.21 2.55 -9.79
C ILE A 136 9.93 3.38 -8.74
N ILE A 137 11.00 4.09 -9.11
CA ILE A 137 11.74 4.99 -8.21
C ILE A 137 10.82 6.07 -7.66
N ALA A 138 10.03 6.72 -8.53
CA ALA A 138 9.07 7.75 -8.14
C ALA A 138 8.02 7.23 -7.16
N LEU A 139 7.46 6.04 -7.41
CA LEU A 139 6.50 5.41 -6.52
C LEU A 139 7.15 5.04 -5.18
N PHE A 140 8.33 4.39 -5.22
CA PHE A 140 9.06 4.04 -4.03
C PHE A 140 9.35 5.26 -3.15
N SER A 141 9.75 6.37 -3.74
CA SER A 141 10.03 7.62 -3.01
C SER A 141 8.80 8.12 -2.23
N LYS A 142 7.59 7.84 -2.70
CA LYS A 142 6.34 8.18 -1.99
C LYS A 142 5.99 7.16 -0.90
N VAL A 143 6.23 5.88 -1.14
CA VAL A 143 5.72 4.80 -0.28
C VAL A 143 6.79 4.17 0.62
N HIS A 144 8.05 4.58 0.55
CA HIS A 144 9.17 3.96 1.27
C HIS A 144 8.90 3.79 2.78
N ARG A 145 8.24 4.77 3.42
CA ARG A 145 7.89 4.68 4.85
C ARG A 145 6.90 3.55 5.13
N THR A 146 5.90 3.37 4.27
CA THR A 146 4.95 2.24 4.38
C THR A 146 5.66 0.90 4.17
N LEU A 147 6.71 0.88 3.35
CA LEU A 147 7.55 -0.30 3.12
C LEU A 147 8.54 -0.59 4.25
N GLY A 148 8.56 0.23 5.31
CA GLY A 148 9.39 0.02 6.49
C GLY A 148 10.74 0.72 6.43
N TYR A 149 10.91 1.73 5.59
CA TYR A 149 12.11 2.56 5.53
C TYR A 149 11.85 3.94 6.11
N ARG A 150 12.75 4.39 6.98
CA ARG A 150 12.66 5.69 7.65
C ARG A 150 12.99 6.83 6.70
N SER A 151 14.06 6.67 5.90
CA SER A 151 14.55 7.69 5.00
C SER A 151 15.22 7.09 3.77
N ILE A 152 15.27 7.87 2.69
CA ILE A 152 16.08 7.62 1.51
C ILE A 152 17.34 8.45 1.67
N ILE A 153 18.51 7.78 1.72
CA ILE A 153 19.80 8.42 1.88
C ILE A 153 20.32 8.88 0.51
N ALA A 154 20.22 8.00 -0.48
CA ALA A 154 20.66 8.28 -1.84
C ALA A 154 19.84 7.51 -2.87
N ILE A 155 19.70 8.07 -4.06
CA ILE A 155 19.27 7.39 -5.29
C ILE A 155 20.37 7.70 -6.31
N GLN A 156 20.90 6.66 -6.97
CA GLN A 156 22.07 6.77 -7.84
C GLN A 156 21.93 5.87 -9.07
N ARG A 157 22.82 6.05 -10.05
CA ARG A 157 22.81 5.27 -11.29
C ARG A 157 23.67 4.02 -11.23
N GLU A 158 24.68 4.03 -10.35
CA GLU A 158 25.56 2.88 -10.11
C GLU A 158 24.95 1.96 -9.06
N PRO A 159 25.07 0.63 -9.18
CA PRO A 159 24.57 -0.28 -8.16
C PRO A 159 25.19 -0.03 -6.77
N PRO A 160 24.39 -0.05 -5.70
CA PRO A 160 22.94 -0.22 -5.68
C PRO A 160 22.23 1.07 -6.13
N ASP A 161 21.07 0.96 -6.78
CA ASP A 161 20.26 2.10 -7.22
C ASP A 161 19.88 3.05 -6.10
N ALA A 162 19.68 2.52 -4.89
CA ALA A 162 19.39 3.34 -3.72
C ALA A 162 20.01 2.78 -2.43
N LEU A 163 20.31 3.74 -1.54
CA LEU A 163 20.64 3.49 -0.15
C LEU A 163 19.54 4.10 0.72
N VAL A 164 18.96 3.29 1.60
CA VAL A 164 17.90 3.71 2.51
C VAL A 164 18.24 3.35 3.95
N GLU A 165 17.55 3.97 4.91
CA GLU A 165 17.63 3.63 6.33
C GLU A 165 16.32 3.00 6.79
N ASP A 166 16.38 1.87 7.45
CA ASP A 166 15.22 1.24 8.08
C ASP A 166 14.87 1.92 9.44
N HIS A 167 13.76 1.50 10.06
CA HIS A 167 13.33 2.06 11.35
C HIS A 167 14.29 1.78 12.52
N LYS A 168 15.26 0.86 12.34
CA LYS A 168 16.30 0.53 13.33
C LYS A 168 17.60 1.29 13.10
N GLY A 169 17.64 2.17 12.09
CA GLY A 169 18.84 2.90 11.70
C GLY A 169 19.82 2.11 10.85
N LYS A 170 19.45 0.89 10.41
CA LYS A 170 20.29 0.08 9.53
C LYS A 170 20.17 0.62 8.10
N GLN A 171 21.31 0.81 7.45
CA GLN A 171 21.36 1.09 6.02
C GLN A 171 21.07 -0.18 5.22
N VAL A 172 20.24 -0.06 4.19
CA VAL A 172 19.81 -1.15 3.30
C VAL A 172 20.04 -0.73 1.87
N LYS A 173 20.69 -1.59 1.10
CA LYS A 173 20.95 -1.42 -0.33
C LYS A 173 19.78 -1.93 -1.14
N ILE A 174 19.25 -1.11 -2.02
CA ILE A 174 18.08 -1.40 -2.86
C ILE A 174 18.47 -1.35 -4.33
N GLU A 175 17.93 -2.28 -5.10
CA GLU A 175 17.90 -2.28 -6.55
C GLU A 175 16.46 -2.13 -7.02
N PHE A 176 16.21 -1.35 -8.07
CA PHE A 176 14.89 -1.15 -8.64
C PHE A 176 14.77 -1.92 -9.95
N GLU A 177 13.65 -2.63 -10.12
CA GLU A 177 13.37 -3.38 -11.33
C GLU A 177 11.90 -3.27 -11.70
N PHE A 178 11.57 -3.33 -12.99
CA PHE A 178 10.19 -3.42 -13.38
C PHE A 178 9.62 -4.80 -13.05
N ASP A 179 10.40 -5.85 -13.30
CA ASP A 179 10.07 -7.21 -12.92
C ASP A 179 11.25 -7.82 -12.13
N SER A 180 11.00 -8.52 -11.05
CA SER A 180 12.06 -9.13 -10.22
C SER A 180 12.94 -10.12 -10.98
N SER A 181 12.44 -10.70 -12.09
CA SER A 181 13.23 -11.57 -12.97
C SER A 181 14.28 -10.82 -13.77
N ASP A 182 14.17 -9.49 -13.92
CA ASP A 182 15.17 -8.68 -14.61
C ASP A 182 16.46 -8.65 -13.80
N TYR A 183 16.39 -8.43 -12.49
CA TYR A 183 17.55 -8.55 -11.59
C TYR A 183 18.25 -9.90 -11.68
N ARG A 184 17.47 -10.98 -11.78
CA ARG A 184 18.01 -12.33 -11.99
C ARG A 184 18.82 -12.40 -13.27
N ARG A 185 18.27 -11.92 -14.41
CA ARG A 185 18.96 -11.94 -15.72
C ARG A 185 20.24 -11.12 -15.71
N ASP A 186 20.22 -9.96 -15.09
CA ASP A 186 21.38 -9.08 -15.00
C ASP A 186 22.48 -9.67 -14.14
N LYS A 187 22.11 -10.38 -13.08
CA LYS A 187 23.04 -11.18 -12.31
C LYS A 187 23.67 -12.32 -13.14
N GLU A 188 22.86 -13.03 -13.95
CA GLU A 188 23.36 -14.10 -14.82
C GLU A 188 24.32 -13.56 -15.90
N ARG A 189 24.12 -12.32 -16.34
CA ARG A 189 25.01 -11.59 -17.27
C ARG A 189 26.25 -11.00 -16.60
N GLY A 190 26.35 -11.07 -15.28
CA GLY A 190 27.48 -10.54 -14.53
C GLY A 190 27.48 -9.03 -14.31
N THR A 191 26.37 -8.34 -14.62
CA THR A 191 26.22 -6.90 -14.36
C THR A 191 25.96 -6.62 -12.87
N HIS A 192 25.36 -7.56 -12.15
CA HIS A 192 25.16 -7.51 -10.70
C HIS A 192 25.83 -8.68 -9.99
N ARG A 193 26.46 -8.42 -8.85
CA ARG A 193 27.01 -9.47 -7.98
C ARG A 193 26.01 -9.79 -6.85
N LEU A 194 25.95 -11.06 -6.44
CA LEU A 194 25.24 -11.43 -5.22
C LEU A 194 25.82 -10.66 -4.03
N GLY A 195 24.99 -9.84 -3.37
CA GLY A 195 25.41 -9.02 -2.23
C GLY A 195 25.55 -7.53 -2.55
N ASP A 196 25.45 -7.13 -3.82
CA ASP A 196 25.45 -5.70 -4.19
C ASP A 196 24.19 -5.01 -3.64
N CYS A 197 23.06 -5.73 -3.54
CA CYS A 197 21.87 -5.27 -2.86
C CYS A 197 21.29 -6.30 -1.87
N GLU A 198 20.50 -5.83 -0.92
CA GLU A 198 19.78 -6.64 0.08
C GLU A 198 18.29 -6.79 -0.29
N VAL A 199 17.76 -5.86 -1.07
CA VAL A 199 16.35 -5.78 -1.44
C VAL A 199 16.20 -5.37 -2.90
N VAL A 200 15.40 -6.11 -3.65
CA VAL A 200 14.88 -5.67 -4.95
C VAL A 200 13.49 -5.11 -4.75
N VAL A 201 13.27 -3.86 -5.13
CA VAL A 201 11.96 -3.24 -5.20
C VAL A 201 11.52 -3.25 -6.67
N CYS A 202 10.39 -3.87 -6.96
CA CYS A 202 9.93 -4.06 -8.32
C CYS A 202 8.44 -3.76 -8.49
N TRP A 203 7.99 -3.58 -9.74
CA TRP A 203 6.56 -3.54 -10.01
C TRP A 203 5.95 -4.94 -9.79
N LYS A 204 6.48 -5.96 -10.46
CA LYS A 204 6.02 -7.36 -10.38
C LYS A 204 7.08 -8.28 -9.78
N ASP A 205 6.65 -9.28 -8.99
CA ASP A 205 7.51 -10.37 -8.54
C ASP A 205 7.23 -11.65 -9.35
N SER A 206 7.82 -11.77 -10.53
CA SER A 206 7.75 -12.98 -11.34
C SER A 206 8.83 -14.01 -11.02
N TRP A 207 9.88 -13.63 -10.26
CA TRP A 207 10.89 -14.58 -9.76
C TRP A 207 10.30 -15.54 -8.71
N GLY A 208 9.37 -15.06 -7.91
CA GLY A 208 8.50 -15.85 -7.05
C GLY A 208 9.25 -16.84 -6.13
N THR A 209 8.76 -18.08 -6.11
CA THR A 209 9.30 -19.13 -5.23
C THR A 209 10.69 -19.62 -5.59
N ILE A 210 11.11 -19.53 -6.87
CA ILE A 210 12.44 -19.95 -7.36
C ILE A 210 13.54 -19.16 -6.65
N ARG A 211 13.32 -17.89 -6.34
CA ARG A 211 14.23 -17.02 -5.60
C ARG A 211 14.65 -17.61 -4.26
N LYS A 212 13.76 -18.30 -3.55
CA LYS A 212 14.09 -18.89 -2.24
C LYS A 212 15.24 -19.88 -2.30
N THR A 213 15.41 -20.52 -3.46
CA THR A 213 16.52 -21.46 -3.70
C THR A 213 17.76 -20.74 -4.23
N GLU A 214 17.58 -19.82 -5.19
CA GLU A 214 18.69 -19.18 -5.89
C GLU A 214 19.31 -17.99 -5.12
N ALA A 215 18.51 -17.27 -4.36
CA ALA A 215 18.92 -16.08 -3.60
C ALA A 215 18.17 -15.98 -2.26
N PRO A 216 18.38 -16.91 -1.32
CA PRO A 216 17.57 -17.02 -0.10
C PRO A 216 17.66 -15.81 0.83
N LYS A 217 18.73 -15.03 0.75
CA LYS A 217 18.92 -13.81 1.57
C LYS A 217 18.35 -12.56 0.93
N LEU A 218 18.08 -12.57 -0.38
CA LEU A 218 17.54 -11.43 -1.11
C LEU A 218 16.05 -11.27 -0.83
N LYS A 219 15.65 -10.09 -0.41
CA LYS A 219 14.25 -9.73 -0.22
C LYS A 219 13.72 -9.10 -1.51
N VAL A 220 12.49 -9.42 -1.87
CA VAL A 220 11.77 -8.73 -2.96
C VAL A 220 10.54 -8.06 -2.39
N LYS A 221 10.33 -6.81 -2.78
CA LYS A 221 9.18 -5.99 -2.39
C LYS A 221 8.43 -5.55 -3.65
N PRO A 222 7.39 -6.28 -4.09
CA PRO A 222 6.58 -5.86 -5.21
C PRO A 222 5.69 -4.68 -4.82
N LEU A 223 5.58 -3.70 -5.73
CA LEU A 223 4.73 -2.52 -5.57
C LEU A 223 3.35 -2.67 -6.24
N GLU A 224 3.20 -3.63 -7.16
CA GLU A 224 1.92 -3.91 -7.82
C GLU A 224 0.75 -4.09 -6.83
N PRO A 225 0.90 -4.78 -5.67
CA PRO A 225 -0.17 -4.90 -4.69
C PRO A 225 -0.72 -3.57 -4.17
N LEU A 226 0.07 -2.49 -4.21
CA LEU A 226 -0.41 -1.15 -3.88
C LEU A 226 -1.52 -0.71 -4.85
N TYR A 227 -1.50 -1.19 -6.08
CA TYR A 227 -2.45 -0.83 -7.13
C TYR A 227 -3.58 -1.84 -7.33
N GLY A 228 -3.52 -3.01 -6.70
CA GLY A 228 -4.48 -4.08 -6.90
C GLY A 228 -4.21 -4.80 -8.22
N SER A 229 -4.30 -6.14 -8.21
CA SER A 229 -4.22 -6.95 -9.44
C SER A 229 -5.33 -6.52 -10.41
N GLN A 230 -4.98 -6.36 -11.68
CA GLN A 230 -5.96 -6.18 -12.77
C GLN A 230 -6.89 -7.39 -12.92
#